data_2b24191193b0df36948e52326a660882
#
_entry.id   2b24191193b0df36948e52326a660882
#
_cell.length_a   1.000
_cell.length_b   1.000
_cell.length_c   1.000
_cell.angle_alpha   90.00
_cell.angle_beta   90.00
_cell.angle_gamma   90.00
#
_symmetry.space_group_name_H-M   'P 1'
#
loop_
_entity.id
_entity.type
_entity.pdbx_description
1 polymer ?
#
loop_
_entity_poly.entity_id
_entity_poly.type
_entity_poly.pdbx_seq_one_letter_code
_entity_poly.pdbx_strand_id
1 'polypeptide(L)'
;MVISKDLKNSFIIRRGNEEIIIQDGKLLNREALSSGTAEGVDIAFFLSLILSGNSGFYYCDEHFSYIQSDIEKRIFGLMLDHLDKNEQLIFTTHNSDMLDLNMPKHSFAFLRKCTEENYKVSVMFASEILKRNSDSVHCALENDMFNSIPDDSLLNHLEKGWADE
;
A
#
# COMPACT_ATOMS: atom_id res chain seq x y z
N MET A 1 -22.56 18.25 0.68
CA MET A 1 -21.93 18.48 1.99
C MET A 1 -22.95 19.15 2.88
N VAL A 2 -23.28 18.57 4.02
CA VAL A 2 -24.23 19.15 5.01
C VAL A 2 -23.40 19.55 6.23
N ILE A 3 -23.46 20.82 6.61
CA ILE A 3 -22.76 21.32 7.80
C ILE A 3 -23.80 21.36 8.93
N SER A 4 -23.55 20.62 10.01
CA SER A 4 -24.38 20.69 11.22
C SER A 4 -23.98 21.91 12.05
N LYS A 5 -24.99 22.68 12.50
CA LYS A 5 -24.77 23.87 13.36
C LYS A 5 -24.34 23.51 14.79
N ASP A 6 -24.56 22.26 15.20
CA ASP A 6 -24.31 21.79 16.57
C ASP A 6 -22.91 21.22 16.75
N LEU A 7 -22.16 20.99 15.67
CA LEU A 7 -20.82 20.48 15.67
C LEU A 7 -19.87 21.53 15.06
N LYS A 8 -19.25 22.35 15.88
CA LYS A 8 -18.22 23.29 15.43
C LYS A 8 -17.08 22.53 14.75
N ASN A 9 -16.56 23.05 13.63
CA ASN A 9 -15.49 22.45 12.84
C ASN A 9 -15.78 21.02 12.35
N SER A 10 -17.04 20.69 12.08
CA SER A 10 -17.42 19.38 11.57
C SER A 10 -18.08 19.46 10.21
N PHE A 11 -17.94 18.38 9.45
CA PHE A 11 -18.66 18.17 8.20
C PHE A 11 -19.06 16.71 8.03
N ILE A 12 -20.18 16.51 7.36
CA ILE A 12 -20.72 15.19 7.07
C ILE A 12 -20.74 15.01 5.56
N ILE A 13 -20.12 13.93 5.10
CA ILE A 13 -20.17 13.51 3.70
C ILE A 13 -21.11 12.32 3.62
N ARG A 14 -22.17 12.40 2.79
CA ARG A 14 -23.08 11.29 2.54
C ARG A 14 -22.73 10.59 1.25
N ARG A 15 -22.62 9.26 1.32
CA ARG A 15 -22.37 8.38 0.18
C ARG A 15 -23.32 7.18 0.25
N GLY A 16 -24.39 7.22 -0.54
CA GLY A 16 -25.45 6.22 -0.45
C GLY A 16 -26.07 6.21 0.94
N ASN A 17 -25.98 5.07 1.62
CA ASN A 17 -26.47 4.89 2.99
C ASN A 17 -25.40 5.15 4.07
N GLU A 18 -24.18 5.49 3.69
CA GLU A 18 -23.08 5.77 4.61
C GLU A 18 -22.95 7.28 4.84
N GLU A 19 -22.68 7.66 6.08
CA GLU A 19 -22.34 9.01 6.47
C GLU A 19 -20.92 9.01 7.04
N ILE A 20 -20.03 9.83 6.49
CA ILE A 20 -18.67 10.06 6.97
C ILE A 20 -18.70 11.33 7.81
N ILE A 21 -18.42 11.23 9.09
CA ILE A 21 -18.47 12.35 10.04
C ILE A 21 -17.05 12.73 10.43
N ILE A 22 -16.62 13.93 10.03
CA ILE A 22 -15.29 14.45 10.36
C ILE A 22 -15.45 15.68 11.24
N GLN A 23 -14.77 15.70 12.37
CA GLN A 23 -14.73 16.81 13.31
C GLN A 23 -13.30 17.09 13.72
N ASP A 24 -12.89 18.35 13.68
CA ASP A 24 -11.52 18.80 14.00
C ASP A 24 -10.42 17.95 13.30
N GLY A 25 -10.68 17.57 12.04
CA GLY A 25 -9.77 16.73 11.24
C GLY A 25 -9.75 15.25 11.62
N LYS A 26 -10.65 14.78 12.49
CA LYS A 26 -10.73 13.37 12.92
C LYS A 26 -12.02 12.73 12.42
N LEU A 27 -11.89 11.50 11.95
CA LEU A 27 -13.03 10.64 11.60
C LEU A 27 -13.68 10.11 12.89
N LEU A 28 -14.96 10.46 13.13
CA LEU A 28 -15.66 10.09 14.38
C LEU A 28 -16.35 8.74 14.34
N ASN A 29 -16.85 8.34 13.18
CA ASN A 29 -17.71 7.17 13.05
C ASN A 29 -17.08 6.04 12.22
N ARG A 30 -15.78 5.81 12.41
CA ARG A 30 -15.00 4.80 11.65
C ARG A 30 -15.65 3.42 11.70
N GLU A 31 -16.16 3.02 12.87
CA GLU A 31 -16.77 1.70 13.10
C GLU A 31 -18.09 1.48 12.33
N ALA A 32 -18.74 2.57 11.92
CA ALA A 32 -19.99 2.52 11.15
C ALA A 32 -19.76 2.49 9.63
N LEU A 33 -18.49 2.63 9.19
CA LEU A 33 -18.13 2.65 7.78
C LEU A 33 -17.71 1.26 7.29
N SER A 34 -17.93 0.99 6.01
CA SER A 34 -17.30 -0.15 5.36
C SER A 34 -15.77 -0.01 5.38
N SER A 35 -15.04 -1.14 5.38
CA SER A 35 -13.56 -1.13 5.39
C SER A 35 -12.99 -0.28 4.24
N GLY A 36 -13.53 -0.41 3.03
CA GLY A 36 -13.10 0.37 1.88
C GLY A 36 -13.40 1.87 2.02
N THR A 37 -14.54 2.24 2.65
CA THR A 37 -14.85 3.66 2.89
C THR A 37 -13.93 4.24 3.96
N ALA A 38 -13.67 3.52 5.03
CA ALA A 38 -12.76 3.95 6.10
C ALA A 38 -11.32 4.12 5.56
N GLU A 39 -10.84 3.16 4.78
CA GLU A 39 -9.54 3.23 4.13
C GLU A 39 -9.46 4.39 3.14
N GLY A 40 -10.50 4.60 2.33
CA GLY A 40 -10.57 5.74 1.41
C GLY A 40 -10.46 7.09 2.12
N VAL A 41 -10.98 7.21 3.34
CA VAL A 41 -10.82 8.43 4.16
C VAL A 41 -9.38 8.56 4.64
N ASP A 42 -8.74 7.48 5.11
CA ASP A 42 -7.34 7.49 5.54
C ASP A 42 -6.40 7.89 4.36
N ILE A 43 -6.65 7.33 3.18
CA ILE A 43 -5.91 7.68 1.95
C ILE A 43 -6.09 9.15 1.59
N ALA A 44 -7.32 9.68 1.70
CA ALA A 44 -7.58 11.09 1.43
C ALA A 44 -6.83 12.01 2.40
N PHE A 45 -6.75 11.66 3.69
CA PHE A 45 -5.93 12.38 4.66
C PHE A 45 -4.45 12.31 4.31
N PHE A 46 -3.94 11.12 4.00
CA PHE A 46 -2.55 10.92 3.63
C PHE A 46 -2.18 11.73 2.38
N LEU A 47 -3.02 11.67 1.34
CA LEU A 47 -2.82 12.46 0.13
C LEU A 47 -2.83 13.97 0.43
N SER A 48 -3.72 14.43 1.34
CA SER A 48 -3.77 15.85 1.73
C SER A 48 -2.47 16.32 2.42
N LEU A 49 -1.80 15.44 3.17
CA LEU A 49 -0.50 15.75 3.78
C LEU A 49 0.59 15.94 2.72
N ILE A 50 0.63 15.06 1.71
CA ILE A 50 1.57 15.21 0.57
C ILE A 50 1.29 16.50 -0.19
N LEU A 51 0.02 16.77 -0.52
CA LEU A 51 -0.38 17.98 -1.23
C LEU A 51 -0.08 19.27 -0.45
N SER A 52 0.00 19.21 0.88
CA SER A 52 0.35 20.36 1.71
C SER A 52 1.84 20.70 1.70
N GLY A 53 2.71 19.75 1.28
CA GLY A 53 4.16 19.97 1.18
C GLY A 53 4.87 20.32 2.49
N ASN A 54 4.30 19.93 3.63
CA ASN A 54 4.81 20.33 4.96
C ASN A 54 5.73 19.30 5.62
N SER A 55 5.98 18.15 4.96
CA SER A 55 6.78 17.07 5.51
C SER A 55 7.85 16.65 4.51
N GLY A 56 9.04 16.33 4.99
CA GLY A 56 10.11 15.78 4.15
C GLY A 56 10.08 14.27 3.99
N PHE A 57 9.25 13.56 4.77
CA PHE A 57 9.18 12.11 4.79
C PHE A 57 7.75 11.62 5.01
N TYR A 58 7.32 10.70 4.14
CA TYR A 58 6.01 10.07 4.19
C TYR A 58 6.17 8.55 4.23
N TYR A 59 5.42 7.87 5.10
CA TYR A 59 5.39 6.42 5.22
C TYR A 59 3.95 5.91 5.11
N CYS A 60 3.68 5.14 4.08
CA CYS A 60 2.38 4.53 3.80
C CYS A 60 2.52 3.01 3.87
N ASP A 61 1.99 2.40 4.94
CA ASP A 61 2.13 0.98 5.25
C ASP A 61 0.84 0.22 4.96
N GLU A 62 0.80 -0.46 3.83
CA GLU A 62 -0.30 -1.36 3.41
C GLU A 62 -1.71 -0.75 3.46
N HIS A 63 -1.83 0.57 3.28
CA HIS A 63 -3.10 1.30 3.39
C HIS A 63 -4.06 1.11 2.20
N PHE A 64 -3.76 0.22 1.25
CA PHE A 64 -4.57 0.04 0.04
C PHE A 64 -5.17 -1.37 -0.08
N SER A 65 -5.25 -2.12 1.04
CA SER A 65 -5.66 -3.53 1.06
C SER A 65 -7.12 -3.76 0.62
N TYR A 66 -7.99 -2.76 0.74
CA TYR A 66 -9.40 -2.82 0.33
C TYR A 66 -9.71 -1.97 -0.91
N ILE A 67 -8.69 -1.52 -1.63
CA ILE A 67 -8.81 -0.69 -2.82
C ILE A 67 -8.47 -1.53 -4.06
N GLN A 68 -9.17 -1.30 -5.17
CA GLN A 68 -8.85 -1.96 -6.43
C GLN A 68 -7.47 -1.53 -6.94
N SER A 69 -6.72 -2.48 -7.49
CA SER A 69 -5.34 -2.29 -7.98
C SER A 69 -5.18 -1.07 -8.91
N ASP A 70 -6.11 -0.88 -9.86
CA ASP A 70 -6.06 0.25 -10.78
C ASP A 70 -6.22 1.61 -10.08
N ILE A 71 -7.02 1.65 -9.01
CA ILE A 71 -7.21 2.86 -8.20
C ILE A 71 -5.96 3.12 -7.35
N GLU A 72 -5.39 2.08 -6.75
CA GLU A 72 -4.13 2.16 -6.00
C GLU A 72 -3.01 2.75 -6.86
N LYS A 73 -2.78 2.20 -8.07
CA LYS A 73 -1.78 2.73 -9.02
C LYS A 73 -1.99 4.21 -9.34
N ARG A 74 -3.24 4.62 -9.56
CA ARG A 74 -3.57 6.01 -9.89
C ARG A 74 -3.32 6.95 -8.73
N ILE A 75 -3.70 6.55 -7.51
CA ILE A 75 -3.47 7.36 -6.30
C ILE A 75 -1.97 7.45 -6.02
N PHE A 76 -1.23 6.35 -6.14
CA PHE A 76 0.21 6.33 -6.00
C PHE A 76 0.89 7.25 -7.02
N GLY A 77 0.46 7.23 -8.28
CA GLY A 77 0.93 8.16 -9.31
C GLY A 77 0.71 9.61 -8.91
N LEU A 78 -0.49 9.96 -8.40
CA LEU A 78 -0.78 11.30 -7.89
C LEU A 78 0.14 11.70 -6.71
N MET A 79 0.45 10.76 -5.82
CA MET A 79 1.40 11.02 -4.72
C MET A 79 2.78 11.36 -5.27
N LEU A 80 3.28 10.58 -6.23
CA LEU A 80 4.59 10.81 -6.85
C LEU A 80 4.66 12.13 -7.60
N ASP A 81 3.61 12.49 -8.32
CA ASP A 81 3.55 13.74 -9.10
C ASP A 81 3.60 15.01 -8.22
N HIS A 82 3.24 14.87 -6.93
CA HIS A 82 3.17 15.98 -5.98
C HIS A 82 4.30 15.99 -4.96
N LEU A 83 5.18 14.99 -4.97
CA LEU A 83 6.38 15.00 -4.12
C LEU A 83 7.38 16.06 -4.60
N ASP A 84 7.85 16.91 -3.68
CA ASP A 84 8.96 17.81 -3.96
C ASP A 84 10.29 17.00 -3.98
N LYS A 85 11.30 17.57 -4.63
CA LYS A 85 12.67 17.00 -4.72
C LYS A 85 13.35 16.73 -3.36
N ASN A 86 12.89 17.37 -2.29
CA ASN A 86 13.39 17.19 -0.93
C ASN A 86 12.50 16.26 -0.09
N GLU A 87 11.49 15.65 -0.68
CA GLU A 87 10.57 14.78 -0.01
C GLU A 87 10.80 13.33 -0.40
N GLN A 88 10.51 12.42 0.51
CA GLN A 88 10.62 10.98 0.31
C GLN A 88 9.32 10.30 0.71
N LEU A 89 8.82 9.41 -0.16
CA LEU A 89 7.72 8.51 0.12
C LEU A 89 8.24 7.07 0.21
N ILE A 90 7.95 6.40 1.31
CA ILE A 90 8.03 4.94 1.41
C ILE A 90 6.61 4.40 1.39
N PHE A 91 6.37 3.50 0.44
CA PHE A 91 5.07 2.90 0.21
C PHE A 91 5.22 1.38 0.21
N THR A 92 4.53 0.69 1.12
CA THR A 92 4.53 -0.77 1.17
C THR A 92 3.20 -1.31 0.67
N THR A 93 3.25 -2.39 -0.11
CA THR A 93 2.07 -3.02 -0.69
C THR A 93 2.33 -4.50 -0.99
N HIS A 94 1.28 -5.31 -0.98
CA HIS A 94 1.29 -6.68 -1.49
C HIS A 94 0.83 -6.76 -2.96
N ASN A 95 0.47 -5.63 -3.56
CA ASN A 95 -0.03 -5.59 -4.93
C ASN A 95 1.12 -5.66 -5.94
N SER A 96 1.31 -6.82 -6.56
CA SER A 96 2.35 -7.04 -7.58
C SER A 96 2.16 -6.17 -8.83
N ASP A 97 0.94 -5.72 -9.15
CA ASP A 97 0.68 -4.83 -10.27
C ASP A 97 1.42 -3.48 -10.16
N MET A 98 1.83 -3.09 -8.94
CA MET A 98 2.64 -1.89 -8.71
C MET A 98 4.03 -2.00 -9.36
N LEU A 99 4.52 -3.22 -9.62
CA LEU A 99 5.80 -3.47 -10.29
C LEU A 99 5.79 -3.13 -11.78
N ASP A 100 4.61 -2.98 -12.37
CA ASP A 100 4.45 -2.55 -13.77
C ASP A 100 4.56 -1.03 -13.95
N LEU A 101 4.66 -0.28 -12.85
CA LEU A 101 4.87 1.15 -12.91
C LEU A 101 6.26 1.46 -13.47
N ASN A 102 6.31 2.44 -14.37
CA ASN A 102 7.54 2.87 -15.02
C ASN A 102 8.43 3.68 -14.06
N MET A 103 8.93 3.02 -13.01
CA MET A 103 9.83 3.61 -12.02
C MET A 103 11.24 3.03 -12.14
N PRO A 104 12.26 3.78 -11.68
CA PRO A 104 13.63 3.27 -11.62
C PRO A 104 13.72 2.02 -10.74
N LYS A 105 14.51 1.02 -11.14
CA LYS A 105 14.66 -0.25 -10.41
C LYS A 105 15.13 -0.08 -8.96
N HIS A 106 15.91 0.95 -8.66
CA HIS A 106 16.34 1.24 -7.30
C HIS A 106 15.22 1.73 -6.37
N SER A 107 14.04 2.07 -6.93
CA SER A 107 12.85 2.43 -6.15
C SER A 107 12.09 1.21 -5.63
N PHE A 108 12.38 0.01 -6.15
CA PHE A 108 11.74 -1.22 -5.71
C PHE A 108 12.63 -1.96 -4.72
N ALA A 109 12.08 -2.23 -3.54
CA ALA A 109 12.72 -2.99 -2.47
C ALA A 109 11.83 -4.17 -2.07
N PHE A 110 12.41 -5.35 -1.94
CA PHE A 110 11.75 -6.58 -1.53
C PHE A 110 12.18 -6.97 -0.13
N LEU A 111 11.20 -7.24 0.73
CA LEU A 111 11.42 -7.76 2.07
C LEU A 111 11.46 -9.29 2.00
N ARG A 112 12.57 -9.85 2.47
CA ARG A 112 12.77 -11.30 2.53
C ARG A 112 12.89 -11.74 3.98
N LYS A 113 12.15 -12.77 4.36
CA LYS A 113 12.27 -13.44 5.64
C LYS A 113 13.15 -14.68 5.49
N CYS A 114 14.33 -14.69 6.09
CA CYS A 114 15.20 -15.86 6.14
C CYS A 114 14.81 -16.76 7.30
N THR A 115 14.23 -17.94 7.00
CA THR A 115 13.87 -18.95 8.01
C THR A 115 15.08 -19.62 8.63
N GLU A 116 16.18 -19.77 7.88
CA GLU A 116 17.42 -20.44 8.31
C GLU A 116 18.26 -19.63 9.30
N GLU A 117 18.13 -18.28 9.30
CA GLU A 117 18.92 -17.38 10.15
C GLU A 117 18.08 -16.69 11.24
N ASN A 118 17.42 -17.43 12.11
CA ASN A 118 16.63 -16.87 13.22
C ASN A 118 15.59 -15.83 12.78
N TYR A 119 14.92 -16.07 11.67
CA TYR A 119 13.87 -15.19 11.14
C TYR A 119 14.31 -13.75 10.86
N LYS A 120 15.56 -13.55 10.50
CA LYS A 120 16.03 -12.23 10.09
C LYS A 120 15.29 -11.77 8.84
N VAL A 121 14.92 -10.50 8.83
CA VAL A 121 14.40 -9.82 7.65
C VAL A 121 15.55 -9.13 6.94
N SER A 122 15.67 -9.36 5.65
CA SER A 122 16.61 -8.64 4.78
C SER A 122 15.85 -7.83 3.73
N VAL A 123 16.45 -6.73 3.29
CA VAL A 123 15.94 -5.90 2.22
C VAL A 123 16.82 -6.09 0.99
N MET A 124 16.21 -6.29 -0.17
CA MET A 124 16.91 -6.44 -1.43
C MET A 124 16.31 -5.47 -2.46
N PHE A 125 17.16 -4.65 -3.06
CA PHE A 125 16.70 -3.73 -4.11
C PHE A 125 16.71 -4.42 -5.48
N ALA A 126 15.68 -4.16 -6.31
CA ALA A 126 15.62 -4.73 -7.64
C ALA A 126 16.86 -4.38 -8.48
N SER A 127 17.45 -3.21 -8.30
CA SER A 127 18.67 -2.77 -8.99
C SER A 127 19.94 -3.59 -8.64
N GLU A 128 19.92 -4.35 -7.54
CA GLU A 128 21.05 -5.23 -7.18
C GLU A 128 21.10 -6.46 -8.08
N ILE A 129 19.94 -6.95 -8.52
CA ILE A 129 19.80 -8.14 -9.37
C ILE A 129 19.65 -7.76 -10.83
N LEU A 130 18.75 -6.83 -11.15
CA LEU A 130 18.36 -6.48 -12.50
C LEU A 130 19.25 -5.36 -13.06
N LYS A 131 20.23 -5.72 -13.86
CA LYS A 131 21.25 -4.79 -14.38
C LYS A 131 20.88 -4.13 -15.70
N ARG A 132 20.01 -4.76 -16.52
CA ARG A 132 19.61 -4.24 -17.84
C ARG A 132 18.31 -3.44 -17.70
N ASN A 133 18.20 -2.33 -18.41
CA ASN A 133 16.96 -1.53 -18.42
C ASN A 133 15.74 -2.31 -18.92
N SER A 134 15.94 -3.28 -19.81
CA SER A 134 14.89 -4.14 -20.35
C SER A 134 14.35 -5.21 -19.39
N ASP A 135 15.04 -5.48 -18.26
CA ASP A 135 14.61 -6.51 -17.33
C ASP A 135 13.34 -6.03 -16.61
N SER A 136 12.28 -6.83 -16.63
CA SER A 136 11.03 -6.56 -15.92
C SER A 136 11.18 -6.94 -14.44
N VAL A 137 10.80 -6.03 -13.54
CA VAL A 137 10.77 -6.28 -12.10
C VAL A 137 9.66 -7.29 -11.77
N HIS A 138 8.51 -7.19 -12.44
CA HIS A 138 7.38 -8.10 -12.29
C HIS A 138 7.77 -9.54 -12.67
N CYS A 139 8.32 -9.75 -13.87
CA CYS A 139 8.79 -11.07 -14.28
C CYS A 139 9.88 -11.64 -13.35
N ALA A 140 10.73 -10.79 -12.79
CA ALA A 140 11.74 -11.22 -11.84
C ALA A 140 11.12 -11.69 -10.52
N LEU A 141 10.05 -11.04 -10.04
CA LEU A 141 9.28 -11.49 -8.89
C LEU A 141 8.60 -12.82 -9.15
N GLU A 142 7.91 -12.98 -10.29
CA GLU A 142 7.24 -14.23 -10.68
C GLU A 142 8.21 -15.43 -10.77
N ASN A 143 9.48 -15.17 -11.12
CA ASN A 143 10.54 -16.19 -11.13
C ASN A 143 11.31 -16.30 -9.80
N ASP A 144 10.80 -15.71 -8.74
CA ASP A 144 11.38 -15.67 -7.39
C ASP A 144 12.85 -15.26 -7.33
N MET A 145 13.28 -14.38 -8.23
CA MET A 145 14.67 -13.91 -8.27
C MET A 145 15.06 -13.11 -7.01
N PHE A 146 14.06 -12.64 -6.24
CA PHE A 146 14.25 -11.92 -5.00
C PHE A 146 14.14 -12.81 -3.76
N ASN A 147 13.79 -14.11 -3.93
CA ASN A 147 13.48 -15.06 -2.84
C ASN A 147 12.49 -14.46 -1.82
N SER A 148 11.48 -13.76 -2.31
CA SER A 148 10.48 -13.08 -1.49
C SER A 148 9.12 -13.76 -1.50
N ILE A 149 8.94 -14.80 -2.33
CA ILE A 149 7.73 -15.61 -2.35
C ILE A 149 7.71 -16.48 -1.08
N PRO A 150 6.60 -16.48 -0.33
CA PRO A 150 6.46 -17.34 0.86
C PRO A 150 6.61 -18.82 0.51
N ASP A 151 7.28 -19.57 1.40
CA ASP A 151 7.36 -21.03 1.28
C ASP A 151 5.99 -21.66 1.57
N ASP A 152 5.42 -22.34 0.59
CA ASP A 152 4.13 -23.04 0.65
C ASP A 152 4.23 -24.53 0.96
N SER A 153 5.44 -25.02 1.29
CA SER A 153 5.71 -26.43 1.54
C SER A 153 4.77 -27.04 2.59
N LEU A 154 4.38 -26.26 3.62
CA LEU A 154 3.42 -26.71 4.64
C LEU A 154 2.01 -26.90 4.07
N LEU A 155 1.58 -26.05 3.14
CA LEU A 155 0.28 -26.20 2.47
C LEU A 155 0.24 -27.45 1.60
N ASN A 156 1.32 -27.71 0.87
CA ASN A 156 1.49 -28.92 0.06
C ASN A 156 1.46 -30.21 0.92
N HIS A 157 1.93 -30.16 2.16
CA HIS A 157 1.82 -31.28 3.10
C HIS A 157 0.39 -31.51 3.59
N LEU A 158 -0.37 -30.45 3.84
CA LEU A 158 -1.78 -30.53 4.24
C LEU A 158 -2.64 -31.10 3.11
N GLU A 159 -2.43 -30.69 1.86
CA GLU A 159 -3.15 -31.18 0.69
C GLU A 159 -2.92 -32.68 0.48
N LYS A 160 -1.70 -33.17 0.66
CA LYS A 160 -1.38 -34.61 0.57
C LYS A 160 -2.03 -35.41 1.70
N GLY A 161 -2.08 -34.86 2.92
CA GLY A 161 -2.73 -35.54 4.04
C GLY A 161 -4.24 -35.71 3.88
N TRP A 162 -4.93 -34.86 3.11
CA TRP A 162 -6.36 -34.97 2.83
C TRP A 162 -6.67 -35.85 1.63
N ALA A 163 -5.69 -36.13 0.77
CA ALA A 163 -5.89 -37.04 -0.37
C ALA A 163 -5.75 -38.51 0.00
N ASP A 164 -5.21 -38.82 1.18
CA ASP A 164 -4.98 -40.18 1.69
C ASP A 164 -6.08 -40.66 2.68
N GLU A 165 -7.13 -39.85 2.95
CA GLU A 165 -8.37 -40.23 3.68
C GLU A 165 -9.54 -40.49 2.72
#